data_5e808ce73afa089b05f9203f807fc30b
#
_entry.id   5e808ce73afa089b05f9203f807fc30b
#
_cell.length_a   1.000
_cell.length_b   1.000
_cell.length_c   1.000
_cell.angle_alpha   90.00
_cell.angle_beta   90.00
_cell.angle_gamma   90.00
#
_symmetry.space_group_name_H-M   'P 1'
#
loop_
_entity.id
_entity.type
_entity.pdbx_description
1 polymer ?
#
loop_
_entity_poly.entity_id
_entity_poly.type
_entity_poly.pdbx_seq_one_letter_code
_entity_poly.pdbx_strand_id
1 'polypeptide(L)'
;MISSKLKTIIKNIFIKYKLSKDHASISADALINAELVGAYGHGLSRLRMYCDRISKKVINPKAKIKVKKISQSIAHVDGNNSIGFVAADTAIKTAISNAKKTGIGLVAVKNSGHYGLSGYYAESKQLKKV
;
A
#
# COMPACT_ATOMS: atom_id res chain seq x y z
N MET A 1 -2.63 21.40 7.60
CA MET A 1 -1.59 21.51 8.66
C MET A 1 -1.61 20.34 9.66
N ILE A 2 -2.76 19.95 10.22
CA ILE A 2 -2.87 18.80 11.17
C ILE A 2 -2.53 17.48 10.49
N SER A 3 -3.03 17.24 9.27
CA SER A 3 -2.81 15.96 8.54
C SER A 3 -1.33 15.72 8.19
N SER A 4 -0.54 16.75 7.91
CA SER A 4 0.88 16.60 7.59
C SER A 4 1.71 16.22 8.82
N LYS A 5 1.42 16.80 9.98
CA LYS A 5 2.05 16.42 11.26
C LYS A 5 1.70 14.99 11.64
N LEU A 6 0.43 14.62 11.52
CA LEU A 6 -0.06 13.28 11.82
C LEU A 6 0.56 12.23 10.89
N LYS A 7 0.66 12.51 9.59
CA LYS A 7 1.37 11.67 8.62
C LYS A 7 2.82 11.43 9.04
N THR A 8 3.52 12.46 9.47
CA THR A 8 4.91 12.36 9.94
C THR A 8 5.02 11.46 11.17
N ILE A 9 4.10 11.58 12.13
CA ILE A 9 4.05 10.72 13.32
C ILE A 9 3.85 9.26 12.92
N ILE A 10 2.85 8.95 12.09
CA ILE A 10 2.56 7.59 11.64
C ILE A 10 3.76 6.99 10.89
N LYS A 11 4.35 7.76 9.97
CA LYS A 11 5.57 7.36 9.25
C LYS A 11 6.70 7.00 10.21
N ASN A 12 6.95 7.83 11.23
CA ASN A 12 8.00 7.58 12.21
C ASN A 12 7.71 6.34 13.06
N ILE A 13 6.44 6.08 13.39
CA ILE A 13 6.03 4.83 14.05
C ILE A 13 6.43 3.64 13.18
N PHE A 14 6.02 3.60 11.90
CA PHE A 14 6.36 2.49 11.01
C PHE A 14 7.87 2.32 10.82
N ILE A 15 8.65 3.40 10.78
CA ILE A 15 10.12 3.33 10.73
C ILE A 15 10.69 2.67 11.99
N LYS A 16 10.15 2.98 13.18
CA LYS A 16 10.53 2.28 14.42
C LYS A 16 10.25 0.78 14.34
N TYR A 17 9.19 0.37 13.64
CA TYR A 17 8.86 -1.02 13.34
C TYR A 17 9.63 -1.59 12.14
N LYS A 18 10.73 -0.94 11.71
CA LYS A 18 11.69 -1.39 10.69
C LYS A 18 11.18 -1.36 9.25
N LEU A 19 10.10 -0.66 8.94
CA LEU A 19 9.76 -0.35 7.56
C LEU A 19 10.79 0.63 6.96
N SER A 20 11.06 0.52 5.67
CA SER A 20 11.83 1.53 4.94
C SER A 20 11.09 2.87 4.95
N LYS A 21 11.81 3.97 4.70
CA LYS A 21 11.21 5.32 4.63
C LYS A 21 10.08 5.39 3.60
N ASP A 22 10.23 4.71 2.46
CA ASP A 22 9.24 4.69 1.38
C ASP A 22 8.02 3.86 1.75
N HIS A 23 8.21 2.64 2.28
CA HIS A 23 7.11 1.79 2.74
C HIS A 23 6.32 2.45 3.87
N ALA A 24 7.00 3.10 4.80
CA ALA A 24 6.38 3.86 5.89
C ALA A 24 5.57 5.05 5.36
N SER A 25 6.06 5.75 4.33
CA SER A 25 5.34 6.86 3.71
C SER A 25 4.07 6.39 3.00
N ILE A 26 4.16 5.35 2.16
CA ILE A 26 3.01 4.74 1.48
C ILE A 26 1.94 4.32 2.50
N SER A 27 2.36 3.65 3.57
CA SER A 27 1.44 3.17 4.60
C SER A 27 0.77 4.31 5.39
N ALA A 28 1.53 5.36 5.71
CA ALA A 28 0.99 6.55 6.37
C ALA A 28 -0.02 7.29 5.49
N ASP A 29 0.25 7.41 4.18
CA ASP A 29 -0.65 8.06 3.24
C ASP A 29 -2.00 7.33 3.14
N ALA A 30 -1.98 6.01 3.06
CA ALA A 30 -3.20 5.21 2.99
C ALA A 30 -4.06 5.34 4.27
N LEU A 31 -3.43 5.33 5.46
CA LEU A 31 -4.13 5.51 6.73
C LEU A 31 -4.74 6.91 6.86
N ILE A 32 -3.99 7.94 6.50
CA ILE A 32 -4.47 9.34 6.56
C ILE A 32 -5.60 9.55 5.55
N ASN A 33 -5.50 8.99 4.34
CA ASN A 33 -6.58 9.10 3.36
C ASN A 33 -7.89 8.52 3.90
N ALA A 34 -7.85 7.34 4.54
CA ALA A 34 -9.03 6.72 5.14
C ALA A 34 -9.67 7.62 6.21
N GLU A 35 -8.87 8.31 7.04
CA GLU A 35 -9.39 9.30 8.00
C GLU A 35 -10.05 10.50 7.29
N LEU A 36 -9.42 11.03 6.25
CA LEU A 36 -9.91 12.22 5.54
C LEU A 36 -11.24 11.98 4.81
N VAL A 37 -11.50 10.74 4.37
CA VAL A 37 -12.76 10.37 3.72
C VAL A 37 -13.79 9.78 4.67
N GLY A 38 -13.54 9.81 5.99
CA GLY A 38 -14.47 9.32 7.01
C GLY A 38 -14.51 7.80 7.16
N ALA A 39 -13.60 7.06 6.53
CA ALA A 39 -13.51 5.60 6.62
C ALA A 39 -12.67 5.16 7.84
N TYR A 40 -13.02 5.61 9.02
CA TYR A 40 -12.25 5.45 10.27
C TYR A 40 -11.90 4.00 10.62
N GLY A 41 -12.74 3.03 10.21
CA GLY A 41 -12.45 1.60 10.37
C GLY A 41 -11.27 1.08 9.55
N HIS A 42 -10.77 1.86 8.58
CA HIS A 42 -9.61 1.55 7.73
C HIS A 42 -8.45 2.52 7.95
N GLY A 43 -8.61 3.50 8.83
CA GLY A 43 -7.67 4.55 9.15
C GLY A 43 -6.82 4.26 10.39
N LEU A 44 -6.65 5.26 11.23
CA LEU A 44 -5.78 5.22 12.42
C LEU A 44 -6.15 4.14 13.42
N SER A 45 -7.43 3.78 13.53
CA SER A 45 -7.90 2.68 14.38
C SER A 45 -7.15 1.36 14.09
N ARG A 46 -6.60 1.19 12.88
CA ARG A 46 -5.86 0.01 12.46
C ARG A 46 -4.35 0.08 12.70
N LEU A 47 -3.81 1.24 13.04
CA LEU A 47 -2.35 1.42 13.20
C LEU A 47 -1.75 0.41 14.19
N ARG A 48 -2.39 0.23 15.34
CA ARG A 48 -1.96 -0.74 16.36
C ARG A 48 -1.93 -2.17 15.79
N MET A 49 -2.95 -2.58 15.07
CA MET A 49 -3.02 -3.90 14.44
C MET A 49 -1.83 -4.17 13.52
N TYR A 50 -1.41 -3.19 12.70
CA TYR A 50 -0.24 -3.35 11.83
C TYR A 50 1.04 -3.49 12.64
N CYS A 51 1.23 -2.66 13.67
CA CYS A 51 2.39 -2.73 14.56
C CYS A 51 2.48 -4.09 15.26
N ASP A 52 1.36 -4.59 15.78
CA ASP A 52 1.28 -5.90 16.43
C ASP A 52 1.63 -7.04 15.45
N ARG A 53 1.12 -6.98 14.21
CA ARG A 53 1.43 -7.98 13.17
C ARG A 53 2.90 -7.97 12.75
N ILE A 54 3.55 -6.81 12.72
CA ILE A 54 4.99 -6.70 12.46
C ILE A 54 5.76 -7.34 13.63
N SER A 55 5.41 -7.00 14.87
CA SER A 55 6.05 -7.55 16.07
C SER A 55 5.92 -9.06 16.16
N LYS A 56 4.76 -9.61 15.76
CA LYS A 56 4.48 -11.05 15.69
C LYS A 56 5.06 -11.74 14.45
N LYS A 57 5.84 -11.03 13.62
CA LYS A 57 6.45 -11.54 12.39
C LYS A 57 5.45 -12.05 11.34
N VAL A 58 4.18 -11.65 11.42
CA VAL A 58 3.15 -11.92 10.40
C VAL A 58 3.36 -11.01 9.19
N ILE A 59 3.78 -9.76 9.43
CA ILE A 59 4.21 -8.82 8.39
C ILE A 59 5.73 -8.74 8.41
N ASN A 60 6.35 -8.95 7.25
CA ASN A 60 7.78 -8.75 7.05
C ASN A 60 8.06 -7.28 6.69
N PRO A 61 8.61 -6.46 7.62
CA PRO A 61 8.85 -5.04 7.37
C PRO A 61 9.95 -4.77 6.33
N LYS A 62 10.79 -5.78 6.05
CA LYS A 62 11.89 -5.70 5.06
C LYS A 62 11.58 -6.48 3.78
N ALA A 63 10.32 -6.84 3.55
CA ALA A 63 9.90 -7.59 2.37
C ALA A 63 10.27 -6.84 1.09
N LYS A 64 10.82 -7.58 0.13
CA LYS A 64 11.04 -7.11 -1.24
C LYS A 64 9.87 -7.59 -2.10
N ILE A 65 9.10 -6.65 -2.62
CA ILE A 65 8.00 -6.94 -3.52
C ILE A 65 8.56 -7.45 -4.85
N LYS A 66 7.98 -8.53 -5.38
CA LYS A 66 8.35 -9.08 -6.68
C LYS A 66 7.21 -8.90 -7.67
N VAL A 67 7.53 -8.42 -8.86
CA VAL A 67 6.57 -8.30 -9.97
C VAL A 67 6.98 -9.28 -11.06
N LYS A 68 6.07 -10.17 -11.42
CA LYS A 68 6.25 -11.12 -12.55
C LYS A 68 5.31 -10.72 -13.67
N LYS A 69 5.86 -10.30 -14.79
CA LYS A 69 5.09 -10.05 -16.02
C LYS A 69 4.62 -11.39 -16.60
N ILE A 70 3.34 -11.50 -16.89
CA ILE A 70 2.71 -12.67 -17.54
C ILE A 70 2.46 -12.40 -19.02
N SER A 71 1.93 -11.20 -19.33
CA SER A 71 1.75 -10.70 -20.69
C SER A 71 1.98 -9.18 -20.71
N GLN A 72 1.68 -8.52 -21.82
CA GLN A 72 1.77 -7.05 -21.86
C GLN A 72 0.75 -6.36 -20.96
N SER A 73 -0.43 -6.98 -20.76
CA SER A 73 -1.52 -6.44 -19.94
C SER A 73 -1.62 -7.08 -18.55
N ILE A 74 -1.01 -8.26 -18.32
CA ILE A 74 -1.18 -9.04 -17.09
C ILE A 74 0.14 -9.19 -16.35
N ALA A 75 0.10 -9.00 -15.02
CA ALA A 75 1.22 -9.26 -14.14
C ALA A 75 0.76 -9.89 -12.81
N HIS A 76 1.70 -10.54 -12.11
CA HIS A 76 1.54 -10.98 -10.73
C HIS A 76 2.47 -10.19 -9.83
N VAL A 77 1.97 -9.77 -8.68
CA VAL A 77 2.73 -9.17 -7.60
C VAL A 77 2.79 -10.16 -6.44
N ASP A 78 3.99 -10.51 -6.03
CA ASP A 78 4.24 -11.25 -4.80
C ASP A 78 4.66 -10.26 -3.71
N GLY A 79 3.77 -10.05 -2.75
CA GLY A 79 3.98 -9.15 -1.63
C GLY A 79 5.03 -9.64 -0.63
N ASN A 80 5.44 -10.92 -0.69
CA ASN A 80 6.43 -11.51 0.21
C ASN A 80 6.12 -11.23 1.70
N ASN A 81 4.84 -11.28 2.06
CA ASN A 81 4.29 -10.95 3.38
C ASN A 81 4.60 -9.50 3.84
N SER A 82 4.77 -8.57 2.91
CA SER A 82 4.88 -7.14 3.25
C SER A 82 3.59 -6.61 3.87
N ILE A 83 3.67 -5.39 4.40
CA ILE A 83 2.47 -4.63 4.73
C ILE A 83 1.63 -4.43 3.45
N GLY A 84 0.32 -4.70 3.53
CA GLY A 84 -0.56 -4.74 2.35
C GLY A 84 -0.60 -3.45 1.53
N PHE A 85 -0.43 -2.31 2.17
CA PHE A 85 -0.37 -1.00 1.49
C PHE A 85 0.70 -0.95 0.38
N VAL A 86 1.87 -1.52 0.63
CA VAL A 86 2.99 -1.49 -0.32
C VAL A 86 2.76 -2.45 -1.48
N ALA A 87 2.21 -3.64 -1.19
CA ALA A 87 1.83 -4.58 -2.25
C ALA A 87 0.75 -4.00 -3.16
N ALA A 88 -0.26 -3.35 -2.58
CA ALA A 88 -1.34 -2.70 -3.34
C ALA A 88 -0.85 -1.49 -4.15
N ASP A 89 0.02 -0.64 -3.58
CA ASP A 89 0.64 0.48 -4.32
C ASP A 89 1.46 -0.02 -5.51
N THR A 90 2.23 -1.09 -5.33
CA THR A 90 2.99 -1.71 -6.42
C THR A 90 2.07 -2.29 -7.49
N ALA A 91 0.99 -2.95 -7.08
CA ALA A 91 0.04 -3.57 -8.00
C ALA A 91 -0.69 -2.51 -8.85
N ILE A 92 -1.20 -1.44 -8.25
CA ILE A 92 -1.91 -0.40 -9.00
C ILE A 92 -0.98 0.35 -9.95
N LYS A 93 0.26 0.64 -9.56
CA LYS A 93 1.27 1.24 -10.44
C LYS A 93 1.57 0.34 -11.64
N THR A 94 1.69 -0.96 -11.42
CA THR A 94 1.92 -1.95 -12.48
C THR A 94 0.71 -2.04 -13.43
N ALA A 95 -0.51 -2.09 -12.88
CA ALA A 95 -1.74 -2.13 -13.68
C ALA A 95 -1.88 -0.89 -14.57
N ILE A 96 -1.65 0.31 -14.01
CA ILE A 96 -1.68 1.57 -14.77
C ILE A 96 -0.62 1.58 -15.87
N SER A 97 0.61 1.14 -15.56
CA SER A 97 1.69 1.07 -16.57
C SER A 97 1.35 0.13 -17.73
N ASN A 98 0.71 -1.01 -17.43
CA ASN A 98 0.25 -1.95 -18.44
C ASN A 98 -0.92 -1.35 -19.26
N ALA A 99 -1.91 -0.76 -18.58
CA ALA A 99 -3.08 -0.16 -19.24
C ALA A 99 -2.70 0.95 -20.22
N LYS A 100 -1.70 1.77 -19.90
CA LYS A 100 -1.18 2.80 -20.83
C LYS A 100 -0.63 2.24 -22.14
N LYS A 101 -0.20 0.98 -22.13
CA LYS A 101 0.39 0.33 -23.32
C LYS A 101 -0.63 -0.49 -24.12
N THR A 102 -1.65 -1.02 -23.46
CA THR A 102 -2.54 -2.04 -24.03
C THR A 102 -4.03 -1.70 -23.86
N GLY A 103 -4.36 -0.57 -23.24
CA GLY A 103 -5.74 -0.20 -22.94
C GLY A 103 -6.31 -0.84 -21.67
N ILE A 104 -5.69 -1.94 -21.19
CA ILE A 104 -6.11 -2.66 -19.97
C ILE A 104 -4.89 -3.11 -19.16
N GLY A 105 -5.02 -3.14 -17.83
CA GLY A 105 -3.99 -3.68 -16.92
C GLY A 105 -4.63 -4.52 -15.83
N LEU A 106 -4.28 -5.79 -15.76
CA LEU A 106 -4.72 -6.72 -14.73
C LEU A 106 -3.54 -7.18 -13.87
N VAL A 107 -3.64 -7.05 -12.56
CA VAL A 107 -2.59 -7.49 -11.64
C VAL A 107 -3.20 -8.32 -10.51
N ALA A 108 -2.77 -9.58 -10.41
CA ALA A 108 -3.09 -10.43 -9.28
C ALA A 108 -2.01 -10.28 -8.19
N VAL A 109 -2.44 -10.18 -6.93
CA VAL A 109 -1.55 -10.03 -5.77
C VAL A 109 -1.64 -11.26 -4.88
N LYS A 110 -0.50 -11.80 -4.47
CA LYS A 110 -0.40 -12.89 -3.48
C LYS A 110 0.55 -12.54 -2.35
N ASN A 111 0.52 -13.32 -1.26
CA ASN A 111 1.37 -13.15 -0.09
C ASN A 111 1.33 -11.71 0.44
N SER A 112 0.12 -11.16 0.56
CA SER A 112 -0.17 -9.82 1.05
C SER A 112 -1.22 -9.88 2.16
N GLY A 113 -1.25 -8.86 2.99
CA GLY A 113 -2.23 -8.73 4.06
C GLY A 113 -3.27 -7.64 3.75
N HIS A 114 -3.96 -7.21 4.82
CA HIS A 114 -4.89 -6.10 4.75
C HIS A 114 -4.22 -4.84 4.17
N TYR A 115 -4.85 -4.19 3.18
CA TYR A 115 -4.29 -3.06 2.41
C TYR A 115 -5.08 -1.75 2.58
N GLY A 116 -5.97 -1.71 3.58
CA GLY A 116 -6.74 -0.51 3.90
C GLY A 116 -7.99 -0.34 3.03
N LEU A 117 -8.26 0.89 2.66
CA LEU A 117 -9.42 1.29 1.88
C LEU A 117 -9.17 1.12 0.38
N SER A 118 -9.97 0.30 -0.31
CA SER A 118 -9.82 0.06 -1.76
C SER A 118 -9.98 1.33 -2.60
N GLY A 119 -10.89 2.22 -2.22
CA GLY A 119 -11.13 3.50 -2.88
C GLY A 119 -9.89 4.38 -2.96
N TYR A 120 -8.99 4.31 -1.97
CA TYR A 120 -7.73 5.06 -1.98
C TYR A 120 -6.91 4.80 -3.24
N TYR A 121 -6.85 3.55 -3.70
CA TYR A 121 -6.09 3.17 -4.90
C TYR A 121 -6.84 3.52 -6.18
N ALA A 122 -8.18 3.40 -6.18
CA ALA A 122 -9.03 3.77 -7.31
C ALA A 122 -9.04 5.28 -7.57
N GLU A 123 -9.01 6.09 -6.51
CA GLU A 123 -9.02 7.55 -6.59
C GLU A 123 -7.61 8.17 -6.61
N SER A 124 -6.57 7.34 -6.50
CA SER A 124 -5.20 7.83 -6.46
C SER A 124 -4.90 8.71 -7.68
N LYS A 125 -4.10 9.76 -7.47
CA LYS A 125 -3.68 10.69 -8.54
C LYS A 125 -3.06 10.00 -9.76
N GLN A 126 -2.73 8.71 -9.64
CA GLN A 126 -2.17 7.92 -10.72
C GLN A 126 -3.22 7.51 -11.76
N LEU A 127 -4.49 7.25 -11.34
CA LEU A 127 -5.60 6.99 -12.26
C LEU A 127 -6.03 8.23 -13.03
N LYS A 128 -5.89 9.43 -12.45
CA LYS A 128 -6.20 10.70 -13.12
C LYS A 128 -5.21 11.06 -14.24
N LYS A 129 -4.18 10.25 -14.48
CA LYS A 129 -3.14 10.43 -15.51
C LYS A 129 -3.19 9.37 -16.62
N VAL A 130 -4.22 8.53 -16.62
CA VAL A 130 -4.48 7.52 -17.69
C VAL A 130 -5.42 8.14 -18.79
#